data_66e8d6cbe9c7cff85cfce70b29bd35b4
#
_entry.id   66e8d6cbe9c7cff85cfce70b29bd35b4
#
_cell.length_a   1.000
_cell.length_b   1.000
_cell.length_c   1.000
_cell.angle_alpha   90.00
_cell.angle_beta   90.00
_cell.angle_gamma   90.00
#
_symmetry.space_group_name_H-M   'P 1'
#
loop_
_entity.id
_entity.type
_entity.pdbx_description
1 polymer ?
#
loop_
_entity_poly.entity_id
_entity_poly.type
_entity_poly.pdbx_seq_one_letter_code
_entity_poly.pdbx_strand_id
1 'polypeptide(L)'
;MEDKYGAKQQKAEELLEDAEREVINSIAETMDLYGVTPSIGRLYATMYFKHDPLTLDDMKNDLGMSKPSMSTAVRKLQDINIVKKVWKKGSRKDLFMAEKDFFQYFSNFFGDKWEREAKLNLSSINDAIKKLQEVLHDEEVNEKLKQRAQQDLQQLEEYKSYCHWLERLAHSIETGEIFEFLPMKEANREDHNES
;
A
#
# COMPACT_ATOMS: atom_id res chain seq x y z
N MET A 1 -37.74 31.03 11.96
CA MET A 1 -36.27 31.27 11.79
C MET A 1 -35.47 30.01 12.12
N GLU A 2 -35.85 29.24 13.15
CA GLU A 2 -35.19 27.97 13.55
C GLU A 2 -35.22 26.88 12.45
N ASP A 3 -36.35 26.74 11.75
CA ASP A 3 -36.53 25.72 10.71
C ASP A 3 -35.57 25.88 9.51
N LYS A 4 -35.27 27.11 9.13
CA LYS A 4 -34.34 27.44 8.03
C LYS A 4 -32.87 27.20 8.41
N TYR A 5 -32.52 27.31 9.71
CA TYR A 5 -31.20 27.04 10.23
C TYR A 5 -30.95 25.52 10.30
N GLY A 6 -31.93 24.75 10.78
CA GLY A 6 -31.87 23.30 10.82
C GLY A 6 -31.70 22.68 9.42
N ALA A 7 -32.48 23.12 8.44
CA ALA A 7 -32.39 22.64 7.06
C ALA A 7 -31.01 22.97 6.41
N LYS A 8 -30.38 24.09 6.78
CA LYS A 8 -29.06 24.47 6.27
C LYS A 8 -27.94 23.60 6.87
N GLN A 9 -28.04 23.27 8.17
CA GLN A 9 -27.11 22.36 8.83
C GLN A 9 -27.22 20.95 8.27
N GLN A 10 -28.43 20.42 8.15
CA GLN A 10 -28.65 19.10 7.55
C GLN A 10 -28.08 19.01 6.13
N LYS A 11 -28.30 20.02 5.29
CA LYS A 11 -27.71 20.06 3.94
C LYS A 11 -26.17 20.09 3.98
N ALA A 12 -25.58 20.77 4.95
CA ALA A 12 -24.12 20.80 5.10
C ALA A 12 -23.55 19.44 5.53
N GLU A 13 -24.25 18.74 6.42
CA GLU A 13 -23.89 17.36 6.85
C GLU A 13 -23.98 16.40 5.66
N GLU A 14 -25.05 16.44 4.86
CA GLU A 14 -25.20 15.62 3.66
C GLU A 14 -24.06 15.87 2.64
N LEU A 15 -23.67 17.12 2.45
CA LEU A 15 -22.55 17.47 1.54
C LEU A 15 -21.19 16.96 2.07
N LEU A 16 -20.96 17.01 3.38
CA LEU A 16 -19.75 16.47 3.99
C LEU A 16 -19.66 14.96 3.83
N GLU A 17 -20.77 14.25 4.11
CA GLU A 17 -20.83 12.79 3.94
C GLU A 17 -20.65 12.37 2.47
N ASP A 18 -21.23 13.13 1.53
CA ASP A 18 -21.05 12.87 0.10
C ASP A 18 -19.61 13.06 -0.34
N ALA A 19 -18.97 14.15 0.08
CA ALA A 19 -17.56 14.43 -0.24
C ALA A 19 -16.62 13.34 0.32
N GLU A 20 -16.82 12.92 1.58
CA GLU A 20 -16.07 11.81 2.17
C GLU A 20 -16.29 10.51 1.38
N ARG A 21 -17.53 10.20 1.02
CA ARG A 21 -17.91 8.99 0.28
C ARG A 21 -17.27 8.90 -1.10
N GLU A 22 -17.19 10.00 -1.82
CA GLU A 22 -16.49 10.05 -3.11
C GLU A 22 -15.02 9.65 -2.98
N VAL A 23 -14.32 10.24 -2.02
CA VAL A 23 -12.90 9.94 -1.79
C VAL A 23 -12.69 8.53 -1.23
N ILE A 24 -13.57 8.07 -0.31
CA ILE A 24 -13.53 6.70 0.22
C ILE A 24 -13.66 5.67 -0.92
N ASN A 25 -14.57 5.89 -1.86
CA ASN A 25 -14.75 5.01 -3.01
C ASN A 25 -13.51 5.01 -3.91
N SER A 26 -12.96 6.19 -4.22
CA SER A 26 -11.76 6.33 -5.03
C SER A 26 -10.54 5.62 -4.40
N ILE A 27 -10.31 5.80 -3.11
CA ILE A 27 -9.22 5.11 -2.40
C ILE A 27 -9.44 3.59 -2.42
N ALA A 28 -10.67 3.11 -2.20
CA ALA A 28 -10.98 1.69 -2.22
C ALA A 28 -10.72 1.05 -3.59
N GLU A 29 -11.10 1.73 -4.67
CA GLU A 29 -10.85 1.29 -6.05
C GLU A 29 -9.35 1.28 -6.39
N THR A 30 -8.61 2.32 -6.02
CA THR A 30 -7.17 2.38 -6.29
C THR A 30 -6.39 1.35 -5.49
N MET A 31 -6.78 1.05 -4.26
CA MET A 31 -6.16 -0.01 -3.47
C MET A 31 -6.41 -1.41 -4.06
N ASP A 32 -7.55 -1.64 -4.72
CA ASP A 32 -7.85 -2.90 -5.42
C ASP A 32 -6.89 -3.14 -6.59
N LEU A 33 -6.47 -2.10 -7.30
CA LEU A 33 -5.45 -2.19 -8.34
C LEU A 33 -4.12 -2.79 -7.83
N TYR A 34 -3.87 -2.65 -6.53
CA TYR A 34 -2.65 -3.15 -5.87
C TYR A 34 -2.89 -4.43 -5.07
N GLY A 35 -4.03 -5.10 -5.26
CA GLY A 35 -4.37 -6.38 -4.64
C GLY A 35 -4.88 -6.28 -3.20
N VAL A 36 -5.32 -5.11 -2.77
CA VAL A 36 -6.07 -4.93 -1.52
C VAL A 36 -7.55 -4.96 -1.84
N THR A 37 -8.29 -5.93 -1.27
CA THR A 37 -9.71 -6.07 -1.60
C THR A 37 -10.50 -4.79 -1.31
N PRO A 38 -11.55 -4.46 -2.09
CA PRO A 38 -12.31 -3.22 -1.94
C PRO A 38 -12.86 -2.99 -0.53
N SER A 39 -13.23 -4.06 0.19
CA SER A 39 -13.70 -3.97 1.57
C SER A 39 -12.61 -3.50 2.55
N ILE A 40 -11.36 -3.94 2.34
CA ILE A 40 -10.20 -3.52 3.14
C ILE A 40 -9.78 -2.11 2.77
N GLY A 41 -9.79 -1.77 1.47
CA GLY A 41 -9.54 -0.41 0.99
C GLY A 41 -10.56 0.59 1.56
N ARG A 42 -11.85 0.22 1.57
CA ARG A 42 -12.91 1.01 2.18
C ARG A 42 -12.71 1.21 3.68
N LEU A 43 -12.27 0.17 4.41
CA LEU A 43 -11.93 0.29 5.83
C LEU A 43 -10.83 1.33 6.05
N TYR A 44 -9.71 1.23 5.31
CA TYR A 44 -8.63 2.20 5.41
C TYR A 44 -9.13 3.62 5.12
N ALA A 45 -9.85 3.81 4.00
CA ALA A 45 -10.35 5.11 3.59
C ALA A 45 -11.35 5.71 4.60
N THR A 46 -12.21 4.89 5.21
CA THR A 46 -13.09 5.33 6.30
C THR A 46 -12.28 5.77 7.52
N MET A 47 -11.27 5.00 7.91
CA MET A 47 -10.37 5.36 9.02
C MET A 47 -9.56 6.64 8.72
N TYR A 48 -9.26 6.91 7.45
CA TYR A 48 -8.55 8.11 7.03
C TYR A 48 -9.29 9.39 7.41
N PHE A 49 -10.63 9.43 7.25
CA PHE A 49 -11.44 10.59 7.63
C PHE A 49 -11.75 10.69 9.13
N LYS A 50 -11.53 9.62 9.90
CA LYS A 50 -11.73 9.67 11.36
C LYS A 50 -10.56 10.35 12.06
N HIS A 51 -10.87 11.32 12.93
CA HIS A 51 -9.85 12.08 13.67
C HIS A 51 -9.39 11.37 14.94
N ASP A 52 -10.25 10.54 15.53
CA ASP A 52 -9.96 9.75 16.72
C ASP A 52 -9.64 8.29 16.37
N PRO A 53 -8.78 7.63 17.18
CA PRO A 53 -8.54 6.19 17.05
C PRO A 53 -9.81 5.38 17.26
N LEU A 54 -10.01 4.34 16.43
CA LEU A 54 -11.19 3.49 16.42
C LEU A 54 -10.93 2.13 17.07
N THR A 55 -11.93 1.58 17.73
CA THR A 55 -11.98 0.17 18.12
C THR A 55 -12.52 -0.69 16.97
N LEU A 56 -12.31 -2.02 17.05
CA LEU A 56 -12.95 -2.95 16.10
C LEU A 56 -14.48 -2.88 16.14
N ASP A 57 -15.08 -2.51 17.29
CA ASP A 57 -16.53 -2.37 17.42
C ASP A 57 -17.03 -1.11 16.70
N ASP A 58 -16.27 0.00 16.75
CA ASP A 58 -16.60 1.23 16.02
C ASP A 58 -16.55 0.98 14.50
N MET A 59 -15.47 0.37 14.01
CA MET A 59 -15.31 0.03 12.59
C MET A 59 -16.41 -0.92 12.08
N LYS A 60 -16.79 -1.91 12.91
CA LYS A 60 -17.91 -2.82 12.60
C LYS A 60 -19.21 -2.06 12.39
N ASN A 61 -19.49 -1.09 13.24
CA ASN A 61 -20.73 -0.31 13.15
C ASN A 61 -20.75 0.59 11.91
N ASP A 62 -19.60 1.20 11.57
CA ASP A 62 -19.46 2.08 10.42
C ASP A 62 -19.58 1.32 9.07
N LEU A 63 -19.07 0.08 9.00
CA LEU A 63 -18.96 -0.68 7.76
C LEU A 63 -19.90 -1.87 7.62
N GLY A 64 -20.67 -2.20 8.67
CA GLY A 64 -21.61 -3.32 8.65
C GLY A 64 -20.95 -4.71 8.54
N MET A 65 -19.65 -4.83 8.77
CA MET A 65 -18.91 -6.08 8.69
C MET A 65 -18.90 -6.82 10.03
N SER A 66 -18.71 -8.16 10.00
CA SER A 66 -18.55 -8.93 11.23
C SER A 66 -17.24 -8.59 11.96
N LYS A 67 -17.22 -8.73 13.30
CA LYS A 67 -16.00 -8.46 14.08
C LYS A 67 -14.79 -9.34 13.68
N PRO A 68 -14.93 -10.63 13.37
CA PRO A 68 -13.82 -11.43 12.84
C PRO A 68 -13.30 -10.93 11.51
N SER A 69 -14.18 -10.54 10.58
CA SER A 69 -13.80 -9.96 9.29
C SER A 69 -13.05 -8.66 9.47
N MET A 70 -13.53 -7.80 10.40
CA MET A 70 -12.89 -6.55 10.76
C MET A 70 -11.48 -6.75 11.33
N SER A 71 -11.32 -7.70 12.26
CA SER A 71 -10.02 -8.04 12.83
C SER A 71 -9.02 -8.51 11.75
N THR A 72 -9.48 -9.31 10.79
CA THR A 72 -8.65 -9.77 9.66
C THR A 72 -8.29 -8.61 8.74
N ALA A 73 -9.23 -7.70 8.45
CA ALA A 73 -8.99 -6.53 7.61
C ALA A 73 -7.97 -5.58 8.24
N VAL A 74 -8.15 -5.25 9.53
CA VAL A 74 -7.21 -4.40 10.29
C VAL A 74 -5.81 -5.01 10.30
N ARG A 75 -5.69 -6.33 10.53
CA ARG A 75 -4.39 -7.01 10.51
C ARG A 75 -3.69 -6.87 9.15
N LYS A 76 -4.41 -7.05 8.05
CA LYS A 76 -3.85 -6.85 6.69
C LYS A 76 -3.38 -5.41 6.46
N LEU A 77 -4.09 -4.41 6.98
CA LEU A 77 -3.66 -3.01 6.91
C LEU A 77 -2.45 -2.72 7.81
N GLN A 78 -2.32 -3.43 8.93
CA GLN A 78 -1.13 -3.37 9.79
C GLN A 78 0.08 -4.06 9.14
N ASP A 79 -0.13 -5.21 8.46
CA ASP A 79 0.93 -5.95 7.77
C ASP A 79 1.58 -5.12 6.64
N ILE A 80 0.85 -4.15 6.09
CA ILE A 80 1.35 -3.19 5.09
C ILE A 80 1.63 -1.80 5.69
N ASN A 81 1.70 -1.71 7.00
CA ASN A 81 2.10 -0.52 7.78
C ASN A 81 1.28 0.76 7.55
N ILE A 82 0.02 0.65 7.08
CA ILE A 82 -0.85 1.81 6.86
C ILE A 82 -1.93 1.99 7.93
N VAL A 83 -2.01 1.07 8.88
CA VAL A 83 -2.79 1.21 10.12
C VAL A 83 -1.92 0.82 11.30
N LYS A 84 -1.93 1.64 12.33
CA LYS A 84 -1.16 1.44 13.56
C LYS A 84 -2.07 1.20 14.74
N LYS A 85 -1.68 0.28 15.64
CA LYS A 85 -2.30 0.17 16.96
C LYS A 85 -1.77 1.31 17.82
N VAL A 86 -2.68 2.02 18.47
CA VAL A 86 -2.34 3.16 19.33
C VAL A 86 -2.86 2.92 20.74
N TRP A 87 -2.18 3.54 21.72
CA TRP A 87 -2.57 3.45 23.09
C TRP A 87 -3.24 4.75 23.56
N LYS A 88 -4.36 4.64 24.29
CA LYS A 88 -5.05 5.78 24.91
C LYS A 88 -5.27 5.48 26.39
N LYS A 89 -4.80 6.36 27.25
CA LYS A 89 -4.97 6.23 28.71
C LYS A 89 -6.44 6.06 29.08
N GLY A 90 -6.75 5.03 29.87
CA GLY A 90 -8.13 4.73 30.29
C GLY A 90 -8.90 3.79 29.36
N SER A 91 -8.39 3.46 28.18
CA SER A 91 -9.00 2.44 27.31
C SER A 91 -8.45 1.07 27.63
N ARG A 92 -9.35 0.08 27.76
CA ARG A 92 -9.00 -1.36 27.85
C ARG A 92 -9.11 -2.06 26.49
N LYS A 93 -9.65 -1.37 25.48
CA LYS A 93 -9.83 -1.90 24.13
C LYS A 93 -8.63 -1.51 23.27
N ASP A 94 -8.29 -2.35 22.32
CA ASP A 94 -7.34 -2.03 21.26
C ASP A 94 -7.90 -0.92 20.38
N LEU A 95 -7.07 0.06 20.13
CA LEU A 95 -7.39 1.23 19.32
C LEU A 95 -6.46 1.27 18.10
N PHE A 96 -6.99 1.67 16.96
CA PHE A 96 -6.29 1.70 15.69
C PHE A 96 -6.47 3.06 15.01
N MET A 97 -5.44 3.50 14.31
CA MET A 97 -5.44 4.73 13.54
C MET A 97 -4.82 4.49 12.18
N ALA A 98 -5.41 5.06 11.12
CA ALA A 98 -4.86 5.04 9.78
C ALA A 98 -3.68 6.01 9.65
N GLU A 99 -2.70 5.66 8.83
CA GLU A 99 -1.69 6.60 8.34
C GLU A 99 -2.39 7.66 7.48
N LYS A 100 -2.16 8.93 7.78
CA LYS A 100 -2.80 10.07 7.12
C LYS A 100 -1.87 10.82 6.18
N ASP A 101 -0.58 10.63 6.33
CA ASP A 101 0.41 11.11 5.39
C ASP A 101 0.48 10.16 4.19
N PHE A 102 0.03 10.62 3.02
CA PHE A 102 0.05 9.83 1.80
C PHE A 102 1.46 9.53 1.28
N PHE A 103 2.46 10.33 1.61
CA PHE A 103 3.84 10.02 1.28
C PHE A 103 4.38 8.90 2.16
N GLN A 104 4.03 8.91 3.45
CA GLN A 104 4.34 7.80 4.35
C GLN A 104 3.53 6.54 3.99
N TYR A 105 2.25 6.68 3.60
CA TYR A 105 1.45 5.61 3.04
C TYR A 105 2.13 4.99 1.80
N PHE A 106 2.57 5.82 0.86
CA PHE A 106 3.27 5.38 -0.34
C PHE A 106 4.54 4.60 0.01
N SER A 107 5.37 5.14 0.88
CA SER A 107 6.63 4.51 1.31
C SER A 107 6.38 3.16 1.97
N ASN A 108 5.46 3.08 2.93
CA ASN A 108 5.13 1.84 3.63
C ASN A 108 4.53 0.78 2.70
N PHE A 109 3.65 1.21 1.80
CA PHE A 109 2.90 0.28 0.95
C PHE A 109 3.73 -0.27 -0.21
N PHE A 110 4.50 0.57 -0.89
CA PHE A 110 5.25 0.18 -2.09
C PHE A 110 6.67 -0.28 -1.78
N GLY A 111 7.33 0.29 -0.78
CA GLY A 111 8.66 -0.11 -0.37
C GLY A 111 8.72 -1.60 -0.04
N ASP A 112 7.92 -2.06 0.91
CA ASP A 112 7.83 -3.47 1.32
C ASP A 112 7.45 -4.40 0.16
N LYS A 113 6.52 -3.98 -0.72
CA LYS A 113 6.09 -4.80 -1.86
C LYS A 113 7.20 -5.02 -2.87
N TRP A 114 7.88 -3.96 -3.27
CA TRP A 114 8.94 -4.03 -4.28
C TRP A 114 10.20 -4.68 -3.73
N GLU A 115 10.53 -4.46 -2.46
CA GLU A 115 11.62 -5.19 -1.81
C GLU A 115 11.35 -6.70 -1.81
N ARG A 116 10.12 -7.10 -1.43
CA ARG A 116 9.72 -8.51 -1.42
C ARG A 116 9.73 -9.12 -2.82
N GLU A 117 9.21 -8.40 -3.83
CA GLU A 117 9.23 -8.84 -5.22
C GLU A 117 10.66 -9.09 -5.70
N ALA A 118 11.56 -8.14 -5.49
CA ALA A 118 12.94 -8.26 -5.88
C ALA A 118 13.64 -9.46 -5.20
N LYS A 119 13.49 -9.62 -3.89
CA LYS A 119 14.07 -10.74 -3.12
C LYS A 119 13.59 -12.10 -3.59
N LEU A 120 12.28 -12.27 -3.84
CA LEU A 120 11.71 -13.53 -4.32
C LEU A 120 12.24 -13.88 -5.71
N ASN A 121 12.27 -12.90 -6.62
CA ASN A 121 12.75 -13.11 -7.98
C ASN A 121 14.26 -13.39 -8.00
N LEU A 122 15.07 -12.65 -7.26
CA LEU A 122 16.53 -12.89 -7.16
C LEU A 122 16.86 -14.28 -6.64
N SER A 123 16.14 -14.77 -5.65
CA SER A 123 16.32 -16.15 -5.16
C SER A 123 16.08 -17.16 -6.27
N SER A 124 14.95 -17.06 -6.99
CA SER A 124 14.59 -17.96 -8.07
C SER A 124 15.54 -17.87 -9.27
N ILE A 125 15.96 -16.66 -9.64
CA ILE A 125 16.94 -16.41 -10.71
C ILE A 125 18.27 -17.06 -10.37
N ASN A 126 18.81 -16.86 -9.18
CA ASN A 126 20.08 -17.44 -8.77
C ASN A 126 20.06 -18.98 -8.78
N ASP A 127 18.95 -19.60 -8.39
CA ASP A 127 18.80 -21.07 -8.44
C ASP A 127 18.65 -21.57 -9.90
N ALA A 128 17.99 -20.81 -10.76
CA ALA A 128 17.90 -21.13 -12.19
C ALA A 128 19.26 -21.00 -12.89
N ILE A 129 20.02 -19.94 -12.62
CA ILE A 129 21.36 -19.73 -13.17
C ILE A 129 22.28 -20.91 -12.83
N LYS A 130 22.28 -21.42 -11.59
CA LYS A 130 23.07 -22.59 -11.21
C LYS A 130 22.76 -23.80 -12.08
N LYS A 131 21.46 -24.08 -12.28
CA LYS A 131 21.01 -25.21 -13.12
C LYS A 131 21.43 -25.06 -14.59
N LEU A 132 21.32 -23.83 -15.12
CA LEU A 132 21.77 -23.57 -16.51
C LEU A 132 23.28 -23.72 -16.65
N GLN A 133 24.05 -23.31 -15.63
CA GLN A 133 25.51 -23.53 -15.62
C GLN A 133 25.86 -25.00 -15.58
N GLU A 134 25.13 -25.84 -14.84
CA GLU A 134 25.33 -27.31 -14.87
C GLU A 134 25.14 -27.87 -16.29
N VAL A 135 24.06 -27.44 -17.01
CA VAL A 135 23.82 -27.85 -18.40
C VAL A 135 24.95 -27.41 -19.34
N LEU A 136 25.48 -26.21 -19.15
CA LEU A 136 26.57 -25.66 -19.98
C LEU A 136 27.91 -26.39 -19.75
N HIS A 137 28.16 -26.84 -18.53
CA HIS A 137 29.43 -27.53 -18.18
C HIS A 137 29.39 -29.05 -18.48
N ASP A 138 28.22 -29.62 -18.70
CA ASP A 138 28.08 -31.05 -19.00
C ASP A 138 28.49 -31.34 -20.45
N GLU A 139 29.56 -32.15 -20.63
CA GLU A 139 30.11 -32.49 -21.93
C GLU A 139 29.20 -33.44 -22.74
N GLU A 140 28.31 -34.17 -22.07
CA GLU A 140 27.37 -35.13 -22.72
C GLU A 140 26.11 -34.41 -23.28
N VAL A 141 25.88 -33.14 -22.90
CA VAL A 141 24.78 -32.33 -23.40
C VAL A 141 25.06 -31.84 -24.80
N ASN A 142 24.08 -31.99 -25.71
CA ASN A 142 24.21 -31.58 -27.10
C ASN A 142 24.18 -30.03 -27.24
N GLU A 143 24.81 -29.56 -28.36
CA GLU A 143 24.97 -28.13 -28.64
C GLU A 143 23.64 -27.35 -28.69
N LYS A 144 22.54 -27.97 -29.12
CA LYS A 144 21.23 -27.30 -29.18
C LYS A 144 20.72 -26.95 -27.78
N LEU A 145 20.90 -27.83 -26.79
CA LEU A 145 20.53 -27.58 -25.42
C LEU A 145 21.45 -26.56 -24.75
N LYS A 146 22.75 -26.63 -25.02
CA LYS A 146 23.72 -25.64 -24.55
C LYS A 146 23.41 -24.23 -25.10
N GLN A 147 23.09 -24.14 -26.40
CA GLN A 147 22.69 -22.87 -26.98
C GLN A 147 21.43 -22.28 -26.34
N ARG A 148 20.43 -23.14 -26.06
CA ARG A 148 19.23 -22.70 -25.33
C ARG A 148 19.57 -22.24 -23.92
N ALA A 149 20.37 -23.02 -23.17
CA ALA A 149 20.80 -22.65 -21.82
C ALA A 149 21.56 -21.31 -21.80
N GLN A 150 22.38 -21.05 -22.82
CA GLN A 150 23.10 -19.77 -22.94
C GLN A 150 22.15 -18.59 -23.20
N GLN A 151 21.13 -18.77 -24.02
CA GLN A 151 20.09 -17.76 -24.26
C GLN A 151 19.28 -17.47 -22.99
N ASP A 152 18.85 -18.52 -22.32
CA ASP A 152 18.11 -18.41 -21.05
C ASP A 152 18.96 -17.72 -19.96
N LEU A 153 20.25 -18.04 -19.89
CA LEU A 153 21.21 -17.41 -18.97
C LEU A 153 21.32 -15.90 -19.21
N GLN A 154 21.42 -15.48 -20.47
CA GLN A 154 21.48 -14.06 -20.81
C GLN A 154 20.19 -13.33 -20.36
N GLN A 155 19.02 -13.91 -20.63
CA GLN A 155 17.74 -13.32 -20.20
C GLN A 155 17.65 -13.21 -18.67
N LEU A 156 18.14 -14.23 -17.94
CA LEU A 156 18.14 -14.20 -16.48
C LEU A 156 19.09 -13.14 -15.89
N GLU A 157 20.24 -12.91 -16.52
CA GLU A 157 21.15 -11.84 -16.09
C GLU A 157 20.54 -10.44 -16.30
N GLU A 158 19.82 -10.22 -17.40
CA GLU A 158 19.07 -8.98 -17.62
C GLU A 158 17.97 -8.80 -16.55
N TYR A 159 17.20 -9.87 -16.28
CA TYR A 159 16.16 -9.83 -15.24
C TYR A 159 16.75 -9.63 -13.84
N LYS A 160 17.88 -10.23 -13.54
CA LYS A 160 18.61 -10.02 -12.29
C LYS A 160 19.03 -8.55 -12.11
N SER A 161 19.50 -7.94 -13.18
CA SER A 161 19.85 -6.51 -13.20
C SER A 161 18.64 -5.62 -12.86
N TYR A 162 17.47 -5.92 -13.43
CA TYR A 162 16.22 -5.25 -13.08
C TYR A 162 15.86 -5.44 -11.60
N CYS A 163 15.95 -6.67 -11.07
CA CYS A 163 15.64 -6.94 -9.67
C CYS A 163 16.54 -6.15 -8.72
N HIS A 164 17.84 -6.05 -9.01
CA HIS A 164 18.76 -5.22 -8.22
C HIS A 164 18.44 -3.72 -8.33
N TRP A 165 17.98 -3.26 -9.48
CA TRP A 165 17.49 -1.90 -9.61
C TRP A 165 16.23 -1.68 -8.74
N LEU A 166 15.31 -2.65 -8.74
CA LEU A 166 14.08 -2.59 -7.95
C LEU A 166 14.37 -2.59 -6.44
N GLU A 167 15.36 -3.36 -5.97
CA GLU A 167 15.83 -3.30 -4.57
C GLU A 167 16.31 -1.89 -4.19
N ARG A 168 17.10 -1.26 -5.05
CA ARG A 168 17.57 0.11 -4.80
C ARG A 168 16.43 1.11 -4.79
N LEU A 169 15.47 0.96 -5.70
CA LEU A 169 14.27 1.80 -5.72
C LEU A 169 13.46 1.64 -4.43
N ALA A 170 13.20 0.40 -4.00
CA ALA A 170 12.50 0.12 -2.76
C ALA A 170 13.22 0.74 -1.55
N HIS A 171 14.52 0.59 -1.49
CA HIS A 171 15.35 1.17 -0.43
C HIS A 171 15.30 2.71 -0.44
N SER A 172 15.39 3.35 -1.60
CA SER A 172 15.30 4.82 -1.70
C SER A 172 13.95 5.37 -1.26
N ILE A 173 12.89 4.58 -1.43
CA ILE A 173 11.54 4.93 -0.95
C ILE A 173 11.45 4.76 0.57
N GLU A 174 11.99 3.68 1.10
CA GLU A 174 12.01 3.40 2.55
C GLU A 174 12.81 4.45 3.33
N THR A 175 13.98 4.83 2.82
CA THR A 175 14.86 5.84 3.43
C THR A 175 14.41 7.27 3.19
N GLY A 176 13.50 7.50 2.23
CA GLY A 176 13.07 8.82 1.81
C GLY A 176 14.00 9.50 0.80
N GLU A 177 15.12 8.87 0.40
CA GLU A 177 16.04 9.41 -0.61
C GLU A 177 15.36 9.74 -1.94
N ILE A 178 14.28 9.01 -2.29
CA ILE A 178 13.50 9.29 -3.49
C ILE A 178 12.98 10.72 -3.52
N PHE A 179 12.68 11.31 -2.37
CA PHE A 179 12.18 12.68 -2.27
C PHE A 179 13.24 13.76 -2.47
N GLU A 180 14.54 13.40 -2.50
CA GLU A 180 15.61 14.28 -2.92
C GLU A 180 15.61 14.46 -4.45
N PHE A 181 15.26 13.39 -5.19
CA PHE A 181 15.16 13.41 -6.66
C PHE A 181 13.80 13.91 -7.14
N LEU A 182 12.74 13.58 -6.40
CA LEU A 182 11.37 13.99 -6.69
C LEU A 182 10.79 14.69 -5.43
N PRO A 183 11.09 15.99 -5.23
CA PRO A 183 10.68 16.71 -4.03
C PRO A 183 9.16 16.76 -3.90
N MET A 184 8.68 16.56 -2.67
CA MET A 184 7.30 16.83 -2.31
C MET A 184 7.09 18.35 -2.44
N LYS A 185 6.22 18.77 -3.36
CA LYS A 185 5.82 20.18 -3.41
C LYS A 185 4.92 20.42 -2.20
N GLU A 186 5.25 21.43 -1.40
CA GLU A 186 4.32 21.91 -0.36
C GLU A 186 3.01 22.30 -1.06
N ALA A 187 1.89 21.79 -0.54
CA ALA A 187 0.59 22.28 -0.98
C ALA A 187 0.56 23.78 -0.65
N ASN A 188 0.48 24.62 -1.68
CA ASN A 188 0.37 26.07 -1.50
C ASN A 188 -0.84 26.33 -0.59
N ARG A 189 -0.58 26.79 0.64
CA ARG A 189 -1.61 27.25 1.58
C ARG A 189 -2.21 28.61 1.20
N GLU A 190 -1.89 29.14 -0.01
CA GLU A 190 -2.21 30.50 -0.40
C GLU A 190 -3.51 30.68 -1.19
N ASP A 191 -4.21 29.61 -1.61
CA ASP A 191 -5.38 29.76 -2.49
C ASP A 191 -6.75 29.84 -1.77
N HIS A 192 -6.79 30.05 -0.46
CA HIS A 192 -8.08 30.16 0.26
C HIS A 192 -8.41 31.55 0.80
N ASN A 193 -7.80 32.63 0.25
CA ASN A 193 -8.09 33.98 0.74
C ASN A 193 -8.53 34.96 -0.36
N GLU A 194 -9.16 34.50 -1.43
CA GLU A 194 -9.86 35.36 -2.38
C GLU A 194 -11.21 34.74 -2.75
N SER A 195 -12.26 35.06 -2.01
CA SER A 195 -13.66 35.32 -2.47
C SER A 195 -14.59 35.56 -1.29
#